data_d77dcff22b1f633fccf6d5c8b69d2f9d
#
_entry.id   d77dcff22b1f633fccf6d5c8b69d2f9d
#
_cell.length_a   1.000
_cell.length_b   1.000
_cell.length_c   1.000
_cell.angle_alpha   90.00
_cell.angle_beta   90.00
_cell.angle_gamma   90.00
#
_symmetry.space_group_name_H-M   'P 1'
#
loop_
_entity.id
_entity.type
_entity.pdbx_description
1 polymer ?
#
loop_
_entity_poly.entity_id
_entity_poly.type
_entity_poly.pdbx_seq_one_letter_code
_entity_poly.pdbx_strand_id
1 'polypeptide(L)' 'MTTYELQRQILIDYLQLMVTRADWHGVSDAANDLRVLEAENGYFDREQWKNGS' A
#
# COMPACT_ATOMS: atom_id res chain seq x y z
N MET A 1 -12.31 -4.35 -13.55
CA MET A 1 -11.37 -4.12 -12.44
C MET A 1 -11.60 -5.16 -11.36
N THR A 2 -10.54 -5.80 -10.90
CA THR A 2 -10.65 -6.82 -9.86
C THR A 2 -10.84 -6.16 -8.48
N THR A 3 -11.29 -6.96 -7.52
CA THR A 3 -11.42 -6.49 -6.15
C THR A 3 -10.08 -5.99 -5.61
N TYR A 4 -9.00 -6.71 -5.92
CA TYR A 4 -7.67 -6.29 -5.52
C TYR A 4 -7.32 -4.92 -6.09
N GLU A 5 -7.56 -4.72 -7.38
CA GLU A 5 -7.25 -3.44 -8.02
C GLU A 5 -8.02 -2.29 -7.42
N LEU A 6 -9.29 -2.54 -7.12
CA LEU A 6 -10.14 -1.52 -6.51
C LEU A 6 -9.65 -1.16 -5.11
N GLN A 7 -9.36 -2.17 -4.29
CA GLN A 7 -8.86 -1.94 -2.95
C GLN A 7 -7.51 -1.21 -2.98
N ARG A 8 -6.65 -1.61 -3.90
CA ARG A 8 -5.35 -0.97 -4.07
C ARG A 8 -5.51 0.51 -4.42
N GLN A 9 -6.41 0.81 -5.34
CA GLN A 9 -6.63 2.18 -5.77
C GLN A 9 -7.16 3.04 -4.62
N ILE A 10 -8.09 2.50 -3.84
CA ILE A 10 -8.64 3.21 -2.68
C ILE A 10 -7.51 3.54 -1.69
N LEU A 11 -6.64 2.59 -1.42
CA LEU A 11 -5.54 2.80 -0.48
C LEU A 11 -4.52 3.80 -1.02
N ILE A 12 -4.26 3.78 -2.33
CA ILE A 12 -3.35 4.74 -2.95
C ILE A 12 -3.92 6.15 -2.87
N ASP A 13 -5.22 6.30 -3.15
CA ASP A 13 -5.86 7.60 -3.06
C ASP A 13 -5.81 8.14 -1.64
N TYR A 14 -6.06 7.27 -0.67
CA TYR A 14 -5.96 7.64 0.74
C TYR A 14 -4.53 8.05 1.09
N LEU A 15 -3.55 7.28 0.63
CA LEU A 15 -2.14 7.58 0.88
C LEU A 15 -1.78 8.96 0.34
N GLN A 16 -2.18 9.26 -0.88
CA GLN A 16 -1.90 10.54 -1.51
C GLN A 16 -2.53 11.69 -0.73
N LEU A 17 -3.74 11.50 -0.24
CA LEU A 17 -4.40 12.49 0.58
C LEU A 17 -3.62 12.74 1.87
N MET A 18 -3.15 11.68 2.51
CA MET A 18 -2.39 11.80 3.74
C MET A 18 -1.06 12.53 3.50
N VAL A 19 -0.40 12.24 2.37
CA VAL A 19 0.83 12.95 2.00
C VAL A 19 0.55 14.45 1.83
N THR A 20 -0.53 14.78 1.13
CA THR A 20 -0.92 16.16 0.89
C THR A 20 -1.14 16.91 2.21
N ARG A 21 -1.69 16.23 3.20
CA ARG A 21 -1.97 16.80 4.51
C ARG A 21 -0.78 16.70 5.46
N ALA A 22 0.32 16.14 5.00
CA ALA A 22 1.50 15.86 5.83
C ALA A 22 1.15 15.00 7.06
N ASP A 23 0.18 14.13 6.90
CA ASP A 23 -0.22 13.20 7.95
C ASP A 23 0.59 11.93 7.80
N TRP A 24 1.80 11.94 8.36
CA TRP A 24 2.75 10.85 8.17
C TRP A 24 2.31 9.56 8.85
N HIS A 25 1.52 9.67 9.92
CA HIS A 25 0.93 8.49 10.54
C HIS A 25 -0.04 7.78 9.58
N GLY A 26 -0.90 8.56 8.94
CA GLY A 26 -1.82 8.01 7.94
C GLY A 26 -1.09 7.43 6.74
N VAL A 27 0.03 8.04 6.33
CA VAL A 27 0.85 7.51 5.26
C VAL A 27 1.39 6.13 5.64
N SER A 28 1.91 5.99 6.85
CA SER A 28 2.42 4.71 7.33
C SER A 28 1.34 3.64 7.38
N ASP A 29 0.16 3.99 7.86
CA ASP A 29 -0.96 3.06 7.94
C ASP A 29 -1.37 2.58 6.55
N ALA A 30 -1.51 3.50 5.60
CA ALA A 30 -1.90 3.15 4.23
C ALA A 30 -0.83 2.29 3.56
N ALA A 31 0.43 2.62 3.76
CA ALA A 31 1.53 1.85 3.19
C ALA A 31 1.53 0.42 3.75
N ASN A 32 1.30 0.27 5.04
CA ASN A 32 1.22 -1.04 5.66
C ASN A 32 0.05 -1.84 5.11
N ASP A 33 -1.10 -1.21 4.95
CA ASP A 33 -2.28 -1.87 4.40
C ASP A 33 -2.03 -2.32 2.96
N LEU A 34 -1.33 -1.51 2.17
CA LEU A 34 -0.96 -1.89 0.81
C LEU A 34 -0.04 -3.11 0.79
N ARG A 35 0.93 -3.15 1.70
CA ARG A 35 1.83 -4.30 1.79
C ARG A 35 1.07 -5.57 2.11
N VAL A 36 0.13 -5.49 3.05
CA VAL A 36 -0.68 -6.65 3.43
C VAL A 36 -1.55 -7.07 2.25
N LEU A 37 -2.19 -6.12 1.58
CA LEU A 37 -3.03 -6.42 0.44
C LEU A 37 -2.25 -7.13 -0.67
N GLU A 38 -1.06 -6.64 -0.97
CA GLU A 38 -0.24 -7.24 -2.01
C GLU A 38 0.22 -8.64 -1.62
N ALA A 39 0.59 -8.82 -0.37
CA ALA A 39 1.01 -10.14 0.12
C ALA A 39 -0.13 -11.15 0.03
N GLU A 40 -1.34 -10.74 0.41
CA GLU A 40 -2.50 -11.62 0.39
C GLU A 40 -2.90 -12.01 -1.02
N ASN A 41 -2.57 -11.19 -2.00
CA ASN A 41 -2.93 -11.45 -3.40
C ASN A 41 -1.77 -12.00 -4.22
N GLY A 42 -0.67 -12.35 -3.58
CA GLY A 42 0.46 -12.96 -4.27
C GLY A 42 1.30 -12.00 -5.10
N TYR A 43 1.14 -10.70 -4.89
CA TYR A 43 1.91 -9.69 -5.62
C TYR A 43 3.13 -9.23 -4.85
N PHE A 44 3.38 -9.86 -3.72
CA PHE A 44 4.54 -9.52 -2.90
C PHE A 44 5.83 -9.92 -3.61
N ASP A 45 6.73 -8.97 -3.81
CA ASP A 45 8.01 -9.21 -4.46
C ASP A 45 9.05 -9.52 -3.40
N ARG A 46 9.39 -10.78 -3.28
CA ARG A 46 10.36 -11.24 -2.29
C ARG A 46 11.74 -10.65 -2.47
N GLU A 47 12.16 -10.51 -3.72
CA GLU A 47 13.48 -9.96 -4.00
C GLU A 47 13.56 -8.51 -3.58
N GLN A 48 12.55 -7.75 -3.93
CA GLN A 48 12.48 -6.35 -3.55
C GLN A 48 12.42 -6.18 -2.04
N TRP A 49 11.63 -7.01 -1.37
CA TRP A 49 11.55 -7.00 0.07
C TRP A 49 12.89 -7.31 0.71
N LYS A 50 13.56 -8.32 0.19
CA LYS A 50 14.85 -8.75 0.70
C LYS A 50 15.90 -7.66 0.56
N ASN A 51 15.88 -6.97 -0.57
CA ASN A 51 16.83 -5.89 -0.82
C ASN A 51 16.54 -4.66 0.04
N GLY A 52 15.29 -4.48 0.40
CA GLY A 52 14.89 -3.35 1.22
C GLY A 52 15.12 -3.58 2.72
N SER A 53 15.50 -4.76 3.10
CA SER A 53 15.68 -5.07 4.52
C SER A 53 17.17 -5.00 4.96
#